data_7481c37abcc9752d1898d07221029001
#
_entry.id   7481c37abcc9752d1898d07221029001
#
_cell.length_a   1.000
_cell.length_b   1.000
_cell.length_c   1.000
_cell.angle_alpha   90.00
_cell.angle_beta   90.00
_cell.angle_gamma   90.00
#
_symmetry.space_group_name_H-M   'P 1'
#
loop_
_entity.id
_entity.type
_entity.pdbx_description
1 polymer ?
#
loop_
_entity_poly.entity_id
_entity_poly.type
_entity_poly.pdbx_seq_one_letter_code
_entity_poly.pdbx_strand_id
1 'polypeptide(L)'
;MRQCAEEDSLLNGRRNNLLLIGLTLLLAIEGACPSIARAAESSKPGTLSLVLENDAFHGMDRHYTNGLMLIWVPGRDAPTPGWAMMLARLVPWFPERGEIRHGYAFGQSMFTSSDIDVGNPPFRDRPYAGWLYGTIGLGVESGRRLDQLWMTFGMVGPASLAEQTQKFLHKVFPGGEPQGWDTQLGNEPGIVATWQRSWRGVATSSLFGAELDFTPHIGAALGNVFTYGNAGLTMRFGNRLPDDYGPPRIQPGLPGSWDFSPVSGFGWYLFAGMEGRGVARNIFLDGNTFRDSRSVDKKYLVGDLQVGFVLDWSDIRLGYTHVLRTREFHTQESKDYFGALRVSVKF
;
A
#
# COMPACT_ATOMS: atom_id res chain seq x y z
N MET A 1 7.56 -9.66 -38.41
CA MET A 1 8.76 -8.88 -38.01
C MET A 1 8.48 -7.40 -37.72
N ARG A 2 7.62 -6.68 -38.44
CA ARG A 2 7.31 -5.26 -38.13
C ARG A 2 6.46 -5.08 -36.85
N GLN A 3 5.51 -5.99 -36.56
CA GLN A 3 4.65 -5.93 -35.39
C GLN A 3 5.41 -6.14 -34.07
N CYS A 4 6.38 -7.07 -34.02
CA CYS A 4 7.24 -7.27 -32.84
C CYS A 4 8.15 -6.06 -32.53
N ALA A 5 8.60 -5.34 -33.57
CA ALA A 5 9.46 -4.16 -33.38
C ALA A 5 8.68 -2.93 -32.87
N GLU A 6 7.38 -2.82 -33.19
CA GLU A 6 6.50 -1.80 -32.63
C GLU A 6 6.13 -2.05 -31.17
N GLU A 7 5.86 -3.31 -30.78
CA GLU A 7 5.61 -3.70 -29.40
C GLU A 7 6.83 -3.47 -28.49
N ASP A 8 8.04 -3.82 -28.95
CA ASP A 8 9.29 -3.56 -28.21
C ASP A 8 9.60 -2.06 -28.08
N SER A 9 9.26 -1.23 -29.06
CA SER A 9 9.44 0.22 -28.97
C SER A 9 8.45 0.89 -28.00
N LEU A 10 7.22 0.39 -27.93
CA LEU A 10 6.18 0.84 -27.00
C LEU A 10 6.49 0.43 -25.56
N LEU A 11 7.03 -0.77 -25.35
CA LEU A 11 7.46 -1.25 -24.04
C LEU A 11 8.67 -0.48 -23.51
N ASN A 12 9.64 -0.15 -24.33
CA ASN A 12 10.79 0.68 -23.97
C ASN A 12 10.40 2.14 -23.71
N GLY A 13 9.46 2.70 -24.45
CA GLY A 13 8.91 4.04 -24.20
C GLY A 13 8.18 4.11 -22.84
N ARG A 14 7.40 3.08 -22.49
CA ARG A 14 6.69 2.99 -21.20
C ARG A 14 7.65 2.89 -20.00
N ARG A 15 8.72 2.10 -20.11
CA ARG A 15 9.74 1.96 -19.03
C ARG A 15 10.50 3.26 -18.78
N ASN A 16 10.84 4.01 -19.83
CA ASN A 16 11.54 5.29 -19.69
C ASN A 16 10.67 6.39 -19.08
N ASN A 17 9.36 6.39 -19.37
CA ASN A 17 8.43 7.36 -18.80
C ASN A 17 8.19 7.12 -17.30
N LEU A 18 8.12 5.86 -16.85
CA LEU A 18 7.97 5.53 -15.42
C LEU A 18 9.18 5.94 -14.58
N LEU A 19 10.40 5.82 -15.13
CA LEU A 19 11.63 6.34 -14.50
C LEU A 19 11.64 7.88 -14.41
N LEU A 20 11.15 8.57 -15.46
CA LEU A 20 11.00 10.02 -15.46
C LEU A 20 9.97 10.51 -14.41
N ILE A 21 8.90 9.75 -14.16
CA ILE A 21 7.88 10.10 -13.15
C ILE A 21 8.48 10.03 -11.75
N GLY A 22 9.23 8.97 -11.43
CA GLY A 22 9.94 8.86 -10.17
C GLY A 22 10.90 10.03 -9.95
N LEU A 23 11.59 10.45 -10.99
CA LEU A 23 12.53 11.58 -10.96
C LEU A 23 11.83 12.93 -10.83
N THR A 24 10.69 13.13 -11.52
CA THR A 24 9.92 14.39 -11.46
C THR A 24 9.20 14.56 -10.12
N LEU A 25 8.72 13.48 -9.51
CA LEU A 25 8.17 13.47 -8.15
C LEU A 25 9.26 13.75 -7.10
N LEU A 26 10.46 13.22 -7.27
CA LEU A 26 11.62 13.57 -6.42
C LEU A 26 11.95 15.06 -6.48
N LEU A 27 11.98 15.65 -7.67
CA LEU A 27 12.29 17.08 -7.87
C LEU A 27 11.16 18.01 -7.35
N ALA A 28 9.89 17.55 -7.39
CA ALA A 28 8.77 18.30 -6.82
C ALA A 28 8.79 18.33 -5.28
N ILE A 29 9.32 17.31 -4.64
CA ILE A 29 9.50 17.24 -3.17
C ILE A 29 10.64 18.18 -2.74
N GLU A 30 11.71 18.29 -3.50
CA GLU A 30 12.81 19.24 -3.20
C GLU A 30 12.36 20.71 -3.31
N GLY A 31 11.45 21.03 -4.25
CA GLY A 31 10.93 22.39 -4.42
C GLY A 31 9.95 22.85 -3.33
N ALA A 32 9.30 21.94 -2.62
CA ALA A 32 8.32 22.23 -1.57
C ALA A 32 8.93 22.32 -0.15
N CYS A 33 10.18 21.90 0.03
CA CYS A 33 10.80 21.71 1.34
C CYS A 33 11.42 22.95 2.03
N PRO A 34 11.77 24.10 1.39
CA PRO A 34 12.54 25.14 2.09
C PRO A 34 11.77 25.92 3.16
N SER A 35 10.43 25.87 3.16
CA SER A 35 9.61 26.61 4.13
C SER A 35 9.19 25.81 5.37
N ILE A 36 9.26 24.49 5.32
CA ILE A 36 8.89 23.58 6.43
C ILE A 36 10.10 23.32 7.36
N ALA A 37 11.31 23.40 6.83
CA ALA A 37 12.56 23.10 7.55
C ALA A 37 12.95 24.09 8.67
N ARG A 38 12.26 25.22 8.81
CA ARG A 38 12.67 26.29 9.74
C ARG A 38 11.96 26.29 11.10
N ALA A 39 11.08 25.32 11.38
CA ALA A 39 10.28 25.29 12.60
C ALA A 39 10.69 24.23 13.64
N ALA A 40 11.75 23.45 13.44
CA ALA A 40 12.06 22.31 14.27
C ALA A 40 13.52 22.23 14.73
N GLU A 41 13.95 23.17 15.56
CA GLU A 41 15.31 23.12 16.13
C GLU A 41 15.45 22.22 17.39
N SER A 42 14.44 21.43 17.79
CA SER A 42 14.54 20.54 18.96
C SER A 42 13.73 19.24 18.93
N SER A 43 13.01 18.88 17.85
CA SER A 43 12.23 17.65 17.82
C SER A 43 12.87 16.57 16.92
N LYS A 44 12.85 15.33 17.36
CA LYS A 44 13.23 14.19 16.50
C LYS A 44 12.34 14.19 15.26
N PRO A 45 12.92 14.06 14.05
CA PRO A 45 12.21 14.30 12.81
C PRO A 45 11.02 13.34 12.61
N GLY A 46 9.95 13.83 12.01
CA GLY A 46 8.83 13.05 11.50
C GLY A 46 9.17 12.31 10.22
N THR A 47 8.21 11.56 9.68
CA THR A 47 8.33 10.86 8.39
C THR A 47 7.17 11.24 7.49
N LEU A 48 7.46 11.68 6.28
CA LEU A 48 6.50 11.78 5.19
C LEU A 48 6.81 10.69 4.17
N SER A 49 5.78 9.95 3.75
CA SER A 49 5.95 8.89 2.74
C SER A 49 4.87 8.99 1.68
N LEU A 50 5.28 8.75 0.44
CA LEU A 50 4.39 8.56 -0.70
C LEU A 50 4.49 7.10 -1.14
N VAL A 51 3.34 6.43 -1.28
CA VAL A 51 3.22 5.07 -1.82
C VAL A 51 2.38 5.14 -3.09
N LEU A 52 2.93 4.60 -4.18
CA LEU A 52 2.25 4.42 -5.46
C LEU A 52 2.21 2.94 -5.79
N GLU A 53 1.02 2.37 -5.90
CA GLU A 53 0.81 1.01 -6.40
C GLU A 53 0.15 1.07 -7.78
N ASN A 54 0.66 0.29 -8.73
CA ASN A 54 0.11 0.29 -10.09
C ASN A 54 0.44 -1.03 -10.81
N ASP A 55 -0.49 -1.53 -11.60
CA ASP A 55 -0.34 -2.73 -12.44
C ASP A 55 0.37 -2.45 -13.76
N ALA A 56 0.44 -1.18 -14.21
CA ALA A 56 1.20 -0.76 -15.38
C ALA A 56 2.71 -1.06 -15.29
N PHE A 57 3.26 -1.26 -14.08
CA PHE A 57 4.63 -1.79 -13.91
C PHE A 57 4.85 -3.15 -14.61
N HIS A 58 3.76 -3.85 -14.97
CA HIS A 58 3.76 -5.13 -15.68
C HIS A 58 3.09 -5.06 -17.05
N GLY A 59 2.77 -3.85 -17.53
CA GLY A 59 2.08 -3.64 -18.81
C GLY A 59 0.63 -4.12 -18.80
N MET A 60 0.02 -4.24 -17.60
CA MET A 60 -1.39 -4.55 -17.41
C MET A 60 -2.13 -3.30 -16.95
N ASP A 61 -3.44 -3.25 -17.18
CA ASP A 61 -4.34 -2.22 -16.68
C ASP A 61 -5.68 -2.91 -16.38
N ARG A 62 -5.72 -3.62 -15.23
CA ARG A 62 -6.88 -4.42 -14.84
C ARG A 62 -6.92 -4.73 -13.35
N HIS A 63 -8.12 -4.92 -12.82
CA HIS A 63 -8.43 -5.35 -11.48
C HIS A 63 -8.00 -4.36 -10.40
N TYR A 64 -6.77 -4.39 -9.90
CA TYR A 64 -6.23 -3.38 -9.00
C TYR A 64 -5.32 -2.44 -9.79
N THR A 65 -5.94 -1.45 -10.40
CA THR A 65 -5.28 -0.58 -11.39
C THR A 65 -4.33 0.41 -10.76
N ASN A 66 -4.74 1.08 -9.68
CA ASN A 66 -3.93 2.11 -9.04
C ASN A 66 -4.25 2.26 -7.55
N GLY A 67 -3.22 2.57 -6.78
CA GLY A 67 -3.32 3.02 -5.41
C GLY A 67 -2.31 4.13 -5.14
N LEU A 68 -2.77 5.24 -4.57
CA LEU A 68 -1.93 6.34 -4.12
C LEU A 68 -2.19 6.57 -2.64
N MET A 69 -1.12 6.67 -1.82
CA MET A 69 -1.26 6.94 -0.39
C MET A 69 -0.12 7.84 0.10
N LEU A 70 -0.50 8.93 0.74
CA LEU A 70 0.38 9.80 1.49
C LEU A 70 0.30 9.44 2.96
N ILE A 71 1.44 9.23 3.61
CA ILE A 71 1.54 8.87 5.03
C ILE A 71 2.36 9.93 5.75
N TRP A 72 1.86 10.41 6.86
CA TRP A 72 2.58 11.29 7.76
C TRP A 72 2.65 10.70 9.18
N VAL A 73 3.86 10.54 9.68
CA VAL A 73 4.14 10.12 11.06
C VAL A 73 4.88 11.25 11.75
N PRO A 74 4.32 11.87 12.79
CA PRO A 74 5.01 12.90 13.58
C PRO A 74 6.31 12.39 14.19
N GLY A 75 7.17 13.33 14.57
CA GLY A 75 8.43 13.03 15.25
C GLY A 75 8.25 12.25 16.55
N ARG A 76 9.30 11.58 17.00
CA ARG A 76 9.26 10.69 18.19
C ARG A 76 8.87 11.40 19.47
N ASP A 77 9.08 12.70 19.54
CA ASP A 77 8.79 13.53 20.72
C ASP A 77 7.38 14.16 20.66
N ALA A 78 6.63 13.89 19.59
CA ALA A 78 5.26 14.40 19.46
C ALA A 78 4.34 13.76 20.51
N PRO A 79 3.52 14.55 21.19
CA PRO A 79 2.61 14.03 22.21
C PRO A 79 1.60 13.06 21.60
N THR A 80 1.36 11.93 22.28
CA THR A 80 0.35 10.96 21.85
C THR A 80 -1.03 11.57 21.99
N PRO A 81 -1.81 11.70 20.91
CA PRO A 81 -3.13 12.31 20.97
C PRO A 81 -4.13 11.42 21.72
N GLY A 82 -5.12 12.05 22.36
CA GLY A 82 -6.11 11.33 23.17
C GLY A 82 -6.88 10.23 22.40
N TRP A 83 -7.16 10.43 21.11
CA TRP A 83 -7.82 9.42 20.29
C TRP A 83 -7.00 8.11 20.17
N ALA A 84 -5.66 8.21 20.14
CA ALA A 84 -4.79 7.04 20.03
C ALA A 84 -4.91 6.14 21.27
N MET A 85 -4.94 6.74 22.46
CA MET A 85 -5.15 6.01 23.71
C MET A 85 -6.56 5.43 23.81
N MET A 86 -7.56 6.11 23.26
CA MET A 86 -8.92 5.59 23.16
C MET A 86 -8.98 4.35 22.27
N LEU A 87 -8.35 4.38 21.08
CA LEU A 87 -8.28 3.22 20.18
C LEU A 87 -7.57 2.03 20.83
N ALA A 88 -6.45 2.26 21.52
CA ALA A 88 -5.73 1.21 22.23
C ALA A 88 -6.63 0.44 23.21
N ARG A 89 -7.51 1.13 23.93
CA ARG A 89 -8.44 0.54 24.92
C ARG A 89 -9.57 -0.30 24.28
N LEU A 90 -9.87 -0.11 23.00
CA LEU A 90 -10.89 -0.90 22.31
C LEU A 90 -10.44 -2.34 22.02
N VAL A 91 -9.14 -2.61 22.04
CA VAL A 91 -8.57 -3.93 21.76
C VAL A 91 -7.92 -4.48 23.03
N PRO A 92 -8.55 -5.46 23.72
CA PRO A 92 -8.10 -5.93 25.04
C PRO A 92 -6.68 -6.49 25.10
N TRP A 93 -6.15 -6.98 23.98
CA TRP A 93 -4.78 -7.54 23.87
C TRP A 93 -3.78 -6.55 23.27
N PHE A 94 -4.18 -5.29 23.04
CA PHE A 94 -3.25 -4.26 22.56
C PHE A 94 -2.32 -3.83 23.70
N PRO A 95 -1.00 -3.68 23.44
CA PRO A 95 -0.06 -3.40 24.51
C PRO A 95 -0.26 -1.99 25.09
N GLU A 96 -0.24 -1.89 26.40
CA GLU A 96 -0.32 -0.61 27.13
C GLU A 96 1.06 0.04 27.31
N ARG A 97 2.13 -0.73 27.12
CA ARG A 97 3.52 -0.30 27.35
C ARG A 97 4.37 -0.56 26.13
N GLY A 98 5.23 0.40 25.80
CA GLY A 98 6.14 0.34 24.67
C GLY A 98 6.41 1.72 24.08
N GLU A 99 7.15 1.77 23.00
CA GLU A 99 7.32 3.01 22.22
C GLU A 99 6.05 3.24 21.40
N ILE A 100 5.30 4.29 21.75
CA ILE A 100 4.04 4.64 21.11
C ILE A 100 4.31 5.56 19.93
N ARG A 101 3.70 5.22 18.78
CA ARG A 101 3.76 6.00 17.54
C ARG A 101 2.35 6.16 17.00
N HIS A 102 2.04 7.33 16.51
CA HIS A 102 0.81 7.56 15.79
C HIS A 102 1.10 8.12 14.41
N GLY A 103 0.15 8.01 13.52
CA GLY A 103 0.31 8.48 12.15
C GLY A 103 -1.02 8.67 11.45
N TYR A 104 -0.95 9.33 10.32
CA TYR A 104 -2.08 9.69 9.48
C TYR A 104 -1.77 9.28 8.06
N ALA A 105 -2.78 8.82 7.34
CA ALA A 105 -2.66 8.59 5.91
C ALA A 105 -3.88 9.11 5.19
N PHE A 106 -3.66 9.50 3.94
CA PHE A 106 -4.71 9.83 2.99
C PHE A 106 -4.43 9.11 1.69
N GLY A 107 -5.44 8.46 1.12
CA GLY A 107 -5.21 7.65 -0.07
C GLY A 107 -6.43 7.47 -0.93
N GLN A 108 -6.16 7.00 -2.15
CA GLN A 108 -7.16 6.60 -3.11
C GLN A 108 -6.75 5.27 -3.72
N SER A 109 -7.71 4.36 -3.87
CA SER A 109 -7.53 3.09 -4.58
C SER A 109 -8.56 2.96 -5.68
N MET A 110 -8.15 2.37 -6.81
CA MET A 110 -9.00 2.17 -7.99
C MET A 110 -9.01 0.71 -8.39
N PHE A 111 -10.19 0.25 -8.74
CA PHE A 111 -10.45 -1.11 -9.21
C PHE A 111 -11.23 -1.03 -10.52
N THR A 112 -10.80 -1.79 -11.52
CA THR A 112 -11.42 -1.86 -12.84
C THR A 112 -11.72 -3.31 -13.23
N SER A 113 -12.45 -3.50 -14.31
CA SER A 113 -12.59 -4.80 -14.97
C SER A 113 -11.28 -5.23 -15.65
N SER A 114 -11.27 -6.44 -16.20
CA SER A 114 -10.13 -6.99 -16.93
C SER A 114 -9.82 -6.27 -18.25
N ASP A 115 -10.81 -5.59 -18.84
CA ASP A 115 -10.68 -4.78 -20.06
C ASP A 115 -11.29 -3.40 -19.80
N ILE A 116 -10.44 -2.37 -19.77
CA ILE A 116 -10.86 -1.00 -19.48
C ILE A 116 -11.50 -0.29 -20.66
N ASP A 117 -11.29 -0.75 -21.89
CA ASP A 117 -11.85 -0.15 -23.11
C ASP A 117 -13.33 -0.52 -23.31
N VAL A 118 -13.88 -1.41 -22.47
CA VAL A 118 -15.29 -1.84 -22.50
C VAL A 118 -16.17 -0.99 -21.58
N GLY A 119 -17.10 -0.21 -22.18
CA GLY A 119 -18.00 0.67 -21.41
C GLY A 119 -19.04 -0.07 -20.55
N ASN A 120 -19.38 -1.31 -20.88
CA ASN A 120 -20.28 -2.15 -20.09
C ASN A 120 -19.64 -3.54 -19.85
N PRO A 121 -18.70 -3.64 -18.91
CA PRO A 121 -17.99 -4.90 -18.63
C PRO A 121 -18.96 -6.05 -18.28
N PRO A 122 -18.59 -7.30 -18.54
CA PRO A 122 -19.42 -8.45 -18.18
C PRO A 122 -19.71 -8.49 -16.67
N PHE A 123 -20.92 -8.91 -16.28
CA PHE A 123 -21.30 -9.08 -14.86
C PHE A 123 -20.44 -10.09 -14.09
N ARG A 124 -19.74 -10.97 -14.82
CA ARG A 124 -18.81 -11.96 -14.24
C ARG A 124 -17.41 -11.39 -13.98
N ASP A 125 -17.17 -10.13 -14.31
CA ASP A 125 -15.89 -9.46 -14.11
C ASP A 125 -15.97 -8.49 -12.92
N ARG A 126 -14.81 -8.10 -12.39
CA ARG A 126 -14.68 -7.18 -11.26
C ARG A 126 -15.44 -5.88 -11.55
N PRO A 127 -16.30 -5.41 -10.62
CA PRO A 127 -16.92 -4.10 -10.74
C PRO A 127 -15.88 -2.97 -10.74
N TYR A 128 -16.13 -1.92 -11.51
CA TYR A 128 -15.43 -0.66 -11.32
C TYR A 128 -15.75 -0.08 -9.96
N ALA A 129 -14.73 0.42 -9.27
CA ALA A 129 -14.91 1.11 -7.99
C ALA A 129 -13.70 1.97 -7.66
N GLY A 130 -13.95 3.12 -7.09
CA GLY A 130 -12.94 3.92 -6.41
C GLY A 130 -13.17 3.96 -4.92
N TRP A 131 -12.12 4.16 -4.15
CA TRP A 131 -12.17 4.40 -2.72
C TRP A 131 -11.20 5.50 -2.32
N LEU A 132 -11.75 6.64 -1.86
CA LEU A 132 -11.00 7.75 -1.29
C LEU A 132 -11.10 7.67 0.23
N TYR A 133 -9.97 7.70 0.94
CA TYR A 133 -9.96 7.42 2.38
C TYR A 133 -8.92 8.20 3.15
N GLY A 134 -9.23 8.45 4.42
CA GLY A 134 -8.29 8.87 5.45
C GLY A 134 -8.11 7.80 6.50
N THR A 135 -6.90 7.67 7.03
CA THR A 135 -6.56 6.69 8.08
C THR A 135 -5.87 7.38 9.23
N ILE A 136 -6.28 7.04 10.44
CA ILE A 136 -5.54 7.31 11.67
C ILE A 136 -4.95 6.01 12.18
N GLY A 137 -3.69 6.04 12.60
CA GLY A 137 -2.96 4.85 12.99
C GLY A 137 -2.22 5.00 14.31
N LEU A 138 -2.19 3.93 15.07
CA LEU A 138 -1.45 3.77 16.30
C LEU A 138 -0.55 2.54 16.21
N GLY A 139 0.72 2.69 16.53
CA GLY A 139 1.68 1.60 16.67
C GLY A 139 2.27 1.59 18.08
N VAL A 140 2.42 0.43 18.68
CA VAL A 140 3.15 0.24 19.94
C VAL A 140 4.22 -0.81 19.74
N GLU A 141 5.48 -0.39 19.87
CA GLU A 141 6.62 -1.28 19.79
C GLU A 141 7.07 -1.70 21.19
N SER A 142 7.13 -2.99 21.45
CA SER A 142 7.58 -3.60 22.69
C SER A 142 8.68 -4.60 22.42
N GLY A 143 9.93 -4.17 22.51
CA GLY A 143 11.10 -4.95 22.12
C GLY A 143 11.10 -5.20 20.62
N ARG A 144 10.95 -6.47 20.20
CA ARG A 144 10.92 -6.87 18.78
C ARG A 144 9.49 -7.13 18.28
N ARG A 145 8.47 -6.71 19.01
CA ARG A 145 7.07 -6.86 18.65
C ARG A 145 6.45 -5.49 18.37
N LEU A 146 5.82 -5.35 17.23
CA LEU A 146 5.02 -4.20 16.84
C LEU A 146 3.55 -4.60 16.76
N ASP A 147 2.71 -3.91 17.54
CA ASP A 147 1.26 -3.95 17.41
C ASP A 147 0.78 -2.66 16.75
N GLN A 148 -0.09 -2.78 15.75
CA GLN A 148 -0.61 -1.65 15.01
C GLN A 148 -2.14 -1.71 14.96
N LEU A 149 -2.78 -0.55 15.13
CA LEU A 149 -4.20 -0.34 14.95
C LEU A 149 -4.42 0.80 13.96
N TRP A 150 -5.29 0.57 12.98
CA TRP A 150 -5.70 1.61 12.04
C TRP A 150 -7.21 1.70 11.98
N MET A 151 -7.70 2.93 11.96
CA MET A 151 -9.09 3.25 11.64
C MET A 151 -9.09 4.01 10.32
N THR A 152 -9.72 3.43 9.32
CA THR A 152 -9.84 3.99 7.97
C THR A 152 -11.29 4.37 7.72
N PHE A 153 -11.50 5.60 7.27
CA PHE A 153 -12.79 6.17 6.91
C PHE A 153 -12.72 6.72 5.50
N GLY A 154 -13.74 6.51 4.70
CA GLY A 154 -13.70 6.98 3.33
C GLY A 154 -15.03 6.86 2.60
N MET A 155 -14.97 7.07 1.29
CA MET A 155 -16.10 6.97 0.39
C MET A 155 -15.76 6.05 -0.77
N VAL A 156 -16.57 5.03 -0.97
CA VAL A 156 -16.55 4.15 -2.15
C VAL A 156 -17.47 4.73 -3.21
N GLY A 157 -17.15 4.53 -4.48
CA GLY A 157 -17.99 4.91 -5.62
C GLY A 157 -17.63 6.27 -6.23
N PRO A 158 -18.52 6.91 -6.98
CA PRO A 158 -18.25 8.16 -7.73
C PRO A 158 -17.66 9.29 -6.90
N ALA A 159 -18.08 9.45 -5.65
CA ALA A 159 -17.55 10.47 -4.75
C ALA A 159 -16.09 10.22 -4.33
N SER A 160 -15.50 9.07 -4.66
CA SER A 160 -14.07 8.83 -4.51
C SER A 160 -13.20 9.56 -5.52
N LEU A 161 -13.79 10.14 -6.59
CA LEU A 161 -13.13 10.83 -7.69
C LEU A 161 -12.12 9.96 -8.48
N ALA A 162 -12.24 8.63 -8.38
CA ALA A 162 -11.31 7.70 -9.01
C ALA A 162 -11.34 7.76 -10.55
N GLU A 163 -12.53 7.93 -11.13
CA GLU A 163 -12.69 8.14 -12.57
C GLU A 163 -11.90 9.36 -13.05
N GLN A 164 -12.06 10.50 -12.37
CA GLN A 164 -11.38 11.74 -12.73
C GLN A 164 -9.87 11.61 -12.63
N THR A 165 -9.41 10.93 -11.57
CA THR A 165 -7.99 10.68 -11.37
C THR A 165 -7.44 9.76 -12.45
N GLN A 166 -8.12 8.65 -12.79
CA GLN A 166 -7.66 7.74 -13.84
C GLN A 166 -7.64 8.44 -15.20
N LYS A 167 -8.69 9.15 -15.58
CA LYS A 167 -8.75 9.93 -16.83
C LYS A 167 -7.65 11.01 -16.91
N PHE A 168 -7.29 11.63 -15.76
CA PHE A 168 -6.17 12.58 -15.71
C PHE A 168 -4.83 11.86 -15.92
N LEU A 169 -4.60 10.74 -15.22
CA LEU A 169 -3.36 9.97 -15.37
C LEU A 169 -3.16 9.47 -16.79
N HIS A 170 -4.20 8.98 -17.47
CA HIS A 170 -4.13 8.52 -18.86
C HIS A 170 -3.91 9.65 -19.89
N LYS A 171 -4.20 10.91 -19.54
CA LYS A 171 -3.79 12.07 -20.37
C LYS A 171 -2.30 12.37 -20.25
N VAL A 172 -1.72 12.12 -19.06
CA VAL A 172 -0.28 12.36 -18.79
C VAL A 172 0.56 11.17 -19.25
N PHE A 173 0.01 9.96 -19.11
CA PHE A 173 0.70 8.69 -19.44
C PHE A 173 -0.13 7.92 -20.47
N PRO A 174 0.48 7.47 -21.59
CA PRO A 174 -0.23 6.68 -22.57
C PRO A 174 -0.85 5.41 -21.95
N GLY A 175 -2.15 5.26 -22.07
CA GLY A 175 -2.95 4.12 -21.60
C GLY A 175 -4.21 3.99 -22.43
N GLY A 176 -5.00 2.92 -22.24
CA GLY A 176 -6.34 2.79 -22.79
C GLY A 176 -7.31 3.86 -22.24
N GLU A 177 -8.48 3.99 -22.82
CA GLU A 177 -9.53 4.88 -22.30
C GLU A 177 -10.45 4.11 -21.34
N PRO A 178 -10.44 4.39 -20.02
CA PRO A 178 -11.27 3.68 -19.07
C PRO A 178 -12.75 4.07 -19.25
N GLN A 179 -13.54 3.19 -19.88
CA GLN A 179 -14.93 3.46 -20.28
C GLN A 179 -15.97 2.89 -19.32
N GLY A 180 -15.59 1.97 -18.41
CA GLY A 180 -16.55 1.26 -17.56
C GLY A 180 -17.03 2.03 -16.31
N TRP A 181 -16.61 3.27 -16.09
CA TRP A 181 -16.94 4.03 -14.87
C TRP A 181 -18.42 4.31 -14.66
N ASP A 182 -19.24 4.37 -15.72
CA ASP A 182 -20.71 4.50 -15.61
C ASP A 182 -21.34 3.29 -14.90
N THR A 183 -20.63 2.17 -14.84
CA THR A 183 -21.09 0.92 -14.19
C THR A 183 -20.51 0.70 -12.81
N GLN A 184 -19.79 1.66 -12.25
CA GLN A 184 -19.10 1.55 -10.97
C GLN A 184 -20.05 1.33 -9.79
N LEU A 185 -19.50 0.82 -8.69
CA LEU A 185 -20.21 0.74 -7.41
C LEU A 185 -20.73 2.13 -7.02
N GLY A 186 -21.90 2.15 -6.41
CA GLY A 186 -22.47 3.40 -5.96
C GLY A 186 -21.81 3.96 -4.71
N ASN A 187 -22.06 5.25 -4.44
CA ASN A 187 -21.54 5.91 -3.26
C ASN A 187 -21.95 5.19 -1.97
N GLU A 188 -20.95 4.84 -1.17
CA GLU A 188 -21.13 4.22 0.13
C GLU A 188 -20.03 4.68 1.09
N PRO A 189 -20.39 5.21 2.28
CA PRO A 189 -19.42 5.48 3.33
C PRO A 189 -18.71 4.17 3.75
N GLY A 190 -17.39 4.19 3.78
CA GLY A 190 -16.56 3.06 4.17
C GLY A 190 -15.91 3.27 5.54
N ILE A 191 -15.91 2.22 6.35
CA ILE A 191 -15.17 2.17 7.60
C ILE A 191 -14.46 0.83 7.73
N VAL A 192 -13.19 0.85 8.15
CA VAL A 192 -12.40 -0.36 8.41
C VAL A 192 -11.54 -0.14 9.65
N ALA A 193 -11.68 -1.03 10.63
CA ALA A 193 -10.75 -1.17 11.73
C ALA A 193 -9.78 -2.31 11.42
N THR A 194 -8.47 -2.06 11.48
CA THR A 194 -7.44 -3.06 11.21
C THR A 194 -6.51 -3.19 12.39
N TRP A 195 -6.24 -4.40 12.83
CA TRP A 195 -5.21 -4.73 13.81
C TRP A 195 -4.18 -5.64 13.18
N GLN A 196 -2.89 -5.38 13.49
CA GLN A 196 -1.78 -6.23 13.07
C GLN A 196 -0.74 -6.37 14.16
N ARG A 197 -0.11 -7.54 14.24
CA ARG A 197 1.04 -7.82 15.10
C ARG A 197 2.14 -8.46 14.30
N SER A 198 3.34 -7.91 14.43
CA SER A 198 4.55 -8.40 13.77
C SER A 198 5.64 -8.67 14.80
N TRP A 199 6.44 -9.69 14.58
CA TRP A 199 7.60 -10.05 15.42
C TRP A 199 8.87 -9.99 14.59
N ARG A 200 9.65 -8.92 14.77
CA ARG A 200 10.87 -8.69 14.00
C ARG A 200 11.97 -9.66 14.35
N GLY A 201 12.62 -10.24 13.33
CA GLY A 201 13.81 -11.03 13.46
C GLY A 201 13.70 -12.19 14.45
N VAL A 202 12.59 -12.96 14.38
CA VAL A 202 12.43 -14.19 15.21
C VAL A 202 13.54 -15.19 14.95
N ALA A 203 14.13 -15.18 13.76
CA ALA A 203 15.36 -15.84 13.39
C ALA A 203 16.24 -14.82 12.67
N THR A 204 17.53 -14.80 13.03
CA THR A 204 18.55 -13.93 12.44
C THR A 204 19.79 -14.71 12.12
N SER A 205 20.46 -14.38 11.02
CA SER A 205 21.71 -14.97 10.59
C SER A 205 22.56 -13.94 9.87
N SER A 206 23.79 -14.28 9.57
CA SER A 206 24.61 -13.50 8.62
C SER A 206 25.10 -14.43 7.50
N LEU A 207 25.02 -13.94 6.27
CA LEU A 207 25.43 -14.68 5.08
C LEU A 207 26.24 -13.73 4.18
N PHE A 208 27.46 -14.12 3.83
CA PHE A 208 28.38 -13.30 2.98
C PHE A 208 28.62 -11.88 3.52
N GLY A 209 28.61 -11.69 4.85
CA GLY A 209 28.78 -10.36 5.47
C GLY A 209 27.52 -9.49 5.48
N ALA A 210 26.40 -9.95 4.96
CA ALA A 210 25.09 -9.33 5.04
C ALA A 210 24.23 -9.98 6.13
N GLU A 211 23.29 -9.23 6.67
CA GLU A 211 22.33 -9.68 7.68
C GLU A 211 21.11 -10.33 7.00
N LEU A 212 20.58 -11.35 7.65
CA LEU A 212 19.36 -12.04 7.26
C LEU A 212 18.42 -12.09 8.45
N ASP A 213 17.17 -11.69 8.27
CA ASP A 213 16.14 -11.83 9.30
C ASP A 213 14.79 -12.31 8.75
N PHE A 214 13.96 -12.81 9.70
CA PHE A 214 12.61 -13.29 9.42
C PHE A 214 11.61 -12.61 10.37
N THR A 215 10.56 -12.04 9.80
CA THR A 215 9.52 -11.28 10.52
C THR A 215 8.14 -11.85 10.19
N PRO A 216 7.60 -12.79 10.99
CA PRO A 216 6.22 -13.22 10.87
C PRO A 216 5.26 -12.15 11.36
N HIS A 217 4.02 -12.23 10.86
CA HIS A 217 2.92 -11.36 11.28
C HIS A 217 1.57 -12.07 11.23
N ILE A 218 0.63 -11.56 12.00
CA ILE A 218 -0.79 -11.89 11.96
C ILE A 218 -1.61 -10.62 12.03
N GLY A 219 -2.84 -10.66 11.53
CA GLY A 219 -3.72 -9.50 11.61
C GLY A 219 -5.16 -9.81 11.25
N ALA A 220 -6.00 -8.82 11.41
CA ALA A 220 -7.39 -8.85 11.00
C ALA A 220 -7.88 -7.45 10.66
N ALA A 221 -8.83 -7.37 9.74
CA ALA A 221 -9.59 -6.16 9.43
C ALA A 221 -11.08 -6.46 9.57
N LEU A 222 -11.83 -5.48 10.05
CA LEU A 222 -13.28 -5.54 10.23
C LEU A 222 -13.92 -4.24 9.75
N GLY A 223 -14.80 -4.34 8.79
CA GLY A 223 -15.51 -3.19 8.22
C GLY A 223 -16.42 -3.55 7.06
N ASN A 224 -17.15 -2.58 6.56
CA ASN A 224 -18.01 -2.78 5.38
C ASN A 224 -17.20 -2.77 4.06
N VAL A 225 -15.99 -2.18 4.03
CA VAL A 225 -15.12 -2.21 2.85
C VAL A 225 -14.33 -3.51 2.81
N PHE A 226 -13.64 -3.84 3.91
CA PHE A 226 -12.89 -5.08 4.06
C PHE A 226 -13.18 -5.75 5.41
N THR A 227 -13.35 -7.07 5.37
CA THR A 227 -13.30 -7.96 6.55
C THR A 227 -12.49 -9.19 6.19
N TYR A 228 -11.34 -9.38 6.86
CA TYR A 228 -10.45 -10.52 6.64
C TYR A 228 -9.59 -10.81 7.88
N GLY A 229 -9.04 -12.02 7.95
CA GLY A 229 -7.91 -12.38 8.80
C GLY A 229 -6.71 -12.72 7.93
N ASN A 230 -5.51 -12.36 8.35
CA ASN A 230 -4.28 -12.61 7.60
C ASN A 230 -3.15 -13.14 8.47
N ALA A 231 -2.25 -13.89 7.84
CA ALA A 231 -0.98 -14.29 8.41
C ALA A 231 0.08 -14.36 7.32
N GLY A 232 1.33 -14.08 7.68
CA GLY A 232 2.41 -14.10 6.70
C GLY A 232 3.80 -14.02 7.34
N LEU A 233 4.79 -13.97 6.46
CA LEU A 233 6.20 -13.93 6.79
C LEU A 233 6.93 -13.03 5.82
N THR A 234 7.83 -12.19 6.33
CA THR A 234 8.79 -11.42 5.55
C THR A 234 10.21 -11.86 5.89
N MET A 235 11.02 -12.11 4.88
CA MET A 235 12.46 -12.33 4.95
C MET A 235 13.17 -11.10 4.41
N ARG A 236 14.21 -10.61 5.11
CA ARG A 236 15.05 -9.51 4.64
C ARG A 236 16.50 -9.94 4.61
N PHE A 237 17.23 -9.50 3.58
CA PHE A 237 18.66 -9.76 3.40
C PHE A 237 19.35 -8.50 2.93
N GLY A 238 20.34 -8.00 3.66
CA GLY A 238 21.02 -6.76 3.30
C GLY A 238 22.11 -6.35 4.25
N ASN A 239 22.68 -5.19 3.98
CA ASN A 239 23.62 -4.57 4.90
C ASN A 239 22.87 -3.59 5.83
N ARG A 240 23.19 -3.62 7.14
CA ARG A 240 22.59 -2.71 8.13
C ARG A 240 21.07 -2.76 8.09
N LEU A 241 20.48 -3.94 8.33
CA LEU A 241 19.03 -4.07 8.39
C LEU A 241 18.47 -3.10 9.43
N PRO A 242 17.56 -2.19 9.04
CA PRO A 242 17.01 -1.22 9.98
C PRO A 242 16.12 -1.89 11.01
N ASP A 243 16.00 -1.25 12.17
CA ASP A 243 15.11 -1.66 13.26
C ASP A 243 13.65 -1.33 12.92
N ASP A 244 13.17 -1.86 11.78
CA ASP A 244 11.79 -1.73 11.31
C ASP A 244 11.20 -3.08 10.86
N TYR A 245 9.99 -3.08 10.34
CA TYR A 245 9.22 -4.28 9.98
C TYR A 245 8.99 -4.38 8.46
N GLY A 246 9.85 -3.72 7.68
CA GLY A 246 9.75 -3.66 6.22
C GLY A 246 8.87 -2.51 5.71
N PRO A 247 8.83 -2.31 4.38
CA PRO A 247 8.03 -1.24 3.76
C PRO A 247 6.54 -1.59 3.85
N PRO A 248 5.68 -0.68 4.37
CA PRO A 248 4.25 -0.89 4.33
C PRO A 248 3.73 -0.74 2.90
N ARG A 249 2.63 -1.42 2.64
CA ARG A 249 1.83 -1.31 1.43
C ARG A 249 0.45 -0.75 1.73
N ILE A 250 -0.29 -0.38 0.66
CA ILE A 250 -1.73 -0.10 0.76
C ILE A 250 -2.45 -1.38 1.16
N GLN A 251 -3.32 -1.29 2.15
CA GLN A 251 -4.07 -2.44 2.66
C GLN A 251 -5.23 -2.84 1.73
N PRO A 252 -5.52 -4.12 1.57
CA PRO A 252 -4.87 -5.27 2.20
C PRO A 252 -3.53 -5.62 1.55
N GLY A 253 -2.50 -5.77 2.37
CA GLY A 253 -1.13 -6.09 1.95
C GLY A 253 -0.22 -6.34 3.15
N LEU A 254 1.01 -6.77 2.89
CA LEU A 254 1.99 -7.02 3.95
C LEU A 254 2.12 -5.79 4.86
N PRO A 255 2.09 -5.99 6.18
CA PRO A 255 2.35 -4.92 7.12
C PRO A 255 3.80 -4.46 7.02
N GLY A 256 4.02 -3.20 7.33
CA GLY A 256 5.35 -2.64 7.46
C GLY A 256 5.33 -1.47 8.44
N SER A 257 6.46 -0.84 8.65
CA SER A 257 6.55 0.35 9.48
C SER A 257 6.18 1.60 8.69
N TRP A 258 5.26 2.40 9.18
CA TRP A 258 4.98 3.71 8.61
C TRP A 258 6.15 4.69 8.80
N ASP A 259 6.87 4.51 9.91
CA ASP A 259 8.10 5.22 10.23
C ASP A 259 9.35 4.40 9.89
N PHE A 260 10.49 5.05 9.73
CA PHE A 260 11.79 4.39 9.62
C PHE A 260 12.85 5.12 10.43
N SER A 261 13.89 4.41 10.82
CA SER A 261 15.07 5.02 11.46
C SER A 261 16.11 5.32 10.40
N PRO A 262 16.65 6.56 10.34
CA PRO A 262 17.73 6.91 9.44
C PRO A 262 18.94 6.01 9.69
N VAL A 263 19.64 5.66 8.61
CA VAL A 263 20.92 4.94 8.70
C VAL A 263 22.08 5.89 8.45
N SER A 264 23.21 5.67 9.14
CA SER A 264 24.42 6.44 8.86
C SER A 264 25.02 6.01 7.52
N GLY A 265 24.97 6.88 6.51
CA GLY A 265 25.45 6.60 5.17
C GLY A 265 24.43 5.83 4.31
N PHE A 266 24.89 4.88 3.51
CA PHE A 266 24.06 4.09 2.60
C PHE A 266 23.75 2.71 3.18
N GLY A 267 22.47 2.33 3.19
CA GLY A 267 21.96 1.02 3.54
C GLY A 267 21.12 0.45 2.41
N TRP A 268 21.04 -0.88 2.32
CA TRP A 268 20.17 -1.55 1.39
C TRP A 268 19.75 -2.91 1.92
N TYR A 269 18.57 -3.34 1.53
CA TYR A 269 18.16 -4.73 1.69
C TYR A 269 17.23 -5.18 0.58
N LEU A 270 17.30 -6.46 0.27
CA LEU A 270 16.33 -7.20 -0.49
C LEU A 270 15.33 -7.83 0.47
N PHE A 271 14.10 -7.99 0.04
CA PHE A 271 13.12 -8.73 0.84
C PHE A 271 12.24 -9.62 -0.04
N ALA A 272 11.77 -10.70 0.58
CA ALA A 272 10.73 -11.56 0.05
C ALA A 272 9.69 -11.78 1.13
N GLY A 273 8.41 -11.77 0.77
CA GLY A 273 7.31 -11.94 1.71
C GLY A 273 6.17 -12.73 1.11
N MET A 274 5.48 -13.47 1.97
CA MET A 274 4.25 -14.15 1.64
C MET A 274 3.17 -13.82 2.66
N GLU A 275 1.94 -13.70 2.20
CA GLU A 275 0.76 -13.49 3.05
C GLU A 275 -0.41 -14.30 2.53
N GLY A 276 -1.13 -14.96 3.42
CA GLY A 276 -2.42 -15.56 3.17
C GLY A 276 -3.52 -14.81 3.89
N ARG A 277 -4.65 -14.60 3.21
CA ARG A 277 -5.83 -13.92 3.76
C ARG A 277 -7.07 -14.80 3.62
N GLY A 278 -7.81 -14.94 4.73
CA GLY A 278 -9.19 -15.43 4.73
C GLY A 278 -10.15 -14.24 4.62
N VAL A 279 -10.82 -14.07 3.48
CA VAL A 279 -11.61 -12.88 3.14
C VAL A 279 -13.08 -13.13 3.34
N ALA A 280 -13.69 -12.54 4.37
CA ALA A 280 -15.12 -12.59 4.60
C ALA A 280 -15.87 -11.50 3.80
N ARG A 281 -15.30 -10.32 3.66
CA ARG A 281 -15.86 -9.20 2.90
C ARG A 281 -14.78 -8.47 2.11
N ASN A 282 -15.11 -8.15 0.85
CA ASN A 282 -14.39 -7.23 0.00
C ASN A 282 -15.42 -6.50 -0.89
N ILE A 283 -15.75 -5.25 -0.57
CA ILE A 283 -16.79 -4.50 -1.27
C ILE A 283 -16.53 -4.40 -2.78
N PHE A 284 -15.27 -4.40 -3.22
CA PHE A 284 -14.86 -4.34 -4.62
C PHE A 284 -15.09 -5.65 -5.40
N LEU A 285 -15.56 -6.69 -4.72
CA LEU A 285 -15.98 -7.97 -5.29
C LEU A 285 -17.43 -8.29 -4.91
N ASP A 286 -17.79 -8.06 -3.64
CA ASP A 286 -19.13 -8.38 -3.10
C ASP A 286 -20.19 -7.34 -3.47
N GLY A 287 -19.77 -6.16 -3.98
CA GLY A 287 -20.69 -5.05 -4.23
C GLY A 287 -21.04 -4.24 -2.98
N ASN A 288 -21.87 -3.24 -3.15
CA ASN A 288 -22.33 -2.36 -2.07
C ASN A 288 -23.01 -3.13 -0.92
N THR A 289 -22.91 -2.60 0.31
CA THR A 289 -23.49 -3.23 1.50
C THR A 289 -24.97 -2.93 1.65
N PHE A 290 -25.38 -1.70 1.29
CA PHE A 290 -26.69 -1.16 1.61
C PHE A 290 -27.61 -1.00 0.39
N ARG A 291 -27.20 -1.49 -0.77
CA ARG A 291 -27.97 -1.50 -2.01
C ARG A 291 -27.48 -2.53 -2.98
N ASP A 292 -28.32 -2.94 -3.90
CA ASP A 292 -27.93 -3.81 -5.00
C ASP A 292 -26.93 -3.11 -5.92
N SER A 293 -25.90 -3.84 -6.31
CA SER A 293 -24.88 -3.39 -7.23
C SER A 293 -24.21 -4.57 -7.93
N ARG A 294 -23.30 -4.31 -8.87
CA ARG A 294 -22.48 -5.34 -9.49
C ARG A 294 -21.62 -6.04 -8.43
N SER A 295 -21.48 -7.35 -8.60
CA SER A 295 -20.64 -8.19 -7.73
C SER A 295 -20.13 -9.40 -8.50
N VAL A 296 -19.12 -10.07 -7.96
CA VAL A 296 -18.58 -11.34 -8.46
C VAL A 296 -18.47 -12.36 -7.32
N ASP A 297 -18.46 -13.63 -7.67
CA ASP A 297 -18.26 -14.71 -6.70
C ASP A 297 -16.78 -14.74 -6.25
N LYS A 298 -16.54 -14.15 -5.08
CA LYS A 298 -15.16 -14.01 -4.55
C LYS A 298 -14.59 -15.34 -4.07
N LYS A 299 -13.27 -15.44 -4.09
CA LYS A 299 -12.54 -16.48 -3.38
C LYS A 299 -12.32 -16.08 -1.93
N TYR A 300 -12.61 -17.01 -1.03
CA TYR A 300 -12.43 -16.80 0.41
C TYR A 300 -10.96 -16.86 0.86
N LEU A 301 -10.08 -17.45 0.06
CA LEU A 301 -8.64 -17.52 0.33
C LEU A 301 -7.88 -16.82 -0.78
N VAL A 302 -7.11 -15.80 -0.40
CA VAL A 302 -6.26 -15.00 -1.29
C VAL A 302 -4.84 -15.00 -0.72
N GLY A 303 -3.86 -15.19 -1.60
CA GLY A 303 -2.45 -15.16 -1.24
C GLY A 303 -1.69 -14.10 -2.02
N ASP A 304 -0.77 -13.41 -1.37
CA ASP A 304 0.21 -12.52 -1.98
C ASP A 304 1.61 -13.10 -1.82
N LEU A 305 2.40 -13.07 -2.88
CA LEU A 305 3.84 -13.26 -2.86
C LEU A 305 4.48 -11.94 -3.29
N GLN A 306 5.52 -11.51 -2.58
CA GLN A 306 6.15 -10.23 -2.80
C GLN A 306 7.66 -10.37 -2.80
N VAL A 307 8.32 -9.63 -3.66
CA VAL A 307 9.77 -9.45 -3.66
C VAL A 307 10.09 -7.98 -3.91
N GLY A 308 11.17 -7.51 -3.35
CA GLY A 308 11.53 -6.12 -3.54
C GLY A 308 12.87 -5.74 -2.96
N PHE A 309 13.15 -4.46 -3.02
CA PHE A 309 14.35 -3.89 -2.41
C PHE A 309 14.02 -2.56 -1.73
N VAL A 310 14.86 -2.22 -0.77
CA VAL A 310 14.86 -0.92 -0.09
C VAL A 310 16.28 -0.36 -0.12
N LEU A 311 16.36 0.93 -0.43
CA LEU A 311 17.57 1.73 -0.39
C LEU A 311 17.39 2.83 0.64
N ASP A 312 18.29 2.90 1.59
CA ASP A 312 18.32 3.90 2.65
C ASP A 312 19.51 4.84 2.44
N TRP A 313 19.25 6.13 2.43
CA TRP A 313 20.30 7.13 2.33
C TRP A 313 20.02 8.28 3.30
N SER A 314 20.66 8.26 4.47
CA SER A 314 20.41 9.24 5.52
C SER A 314 18.91 9.37 5.84
N ASP A 315 18.30 10.48 5.49
CA ASP A 315 16.92 10.82 5.77
C ASP A 315 15.93 10.42 4.64
N ILE A 316 16.42 9.76 3.59
CA ILE A 316 15.63 9.34 2.44
C ILE A 316 15.61 7.81 2.35
N ARG A 317 14.43 7.25 2.15
CA ARG A 317 14.22 5.83 1.87
C ARG A 317 13.46 5.66 0.57
N LEU A 318 13.97 4.81 -0.30
CA LEU A 318 13.32 4.36 -1.52
C LEU A 318 13.02 2.87 -1.41
N GLY A 319 11.79 2.44 -1.66
CA GLY A 319 11.40 1.04 -1.70
C GLY A 319 10.66 0.71 -2.98
N TYR A 320 10.95 -0.45 -3.55
CA TYR A 320 10.18 -1.05 -4.64
C TYR A 320 9.75 -2.45 -4.24
N THR A 321 8.49 -2.77 -4.52
CA THR A 321 7.89 -4.09 -4.27
C THR A 321 7.21 -4.58 -5.54
N HIS A 322 7.52 -5.78 -5.94
CA HIS A 322 6.78 -6.53 -6.95
C HIS A 322 5.84 -7.51 -6.25
N VAL A 323 4.58 -7.52 -6.65
CA VAL A 323 3.54 -8.34 -6.03
C VAL A 323 2.92 -9.27 -7.04
N LEU A 324 2.78 -10.53 -6.65
CA LEU A 324 1.95 -11.52 -7.30
C LEU A 324 0.80 -11.85 -6.34
N ARG A 325 -0.43 -11.59 -6.77
CA ARG A 325 -1.67 -11.92 -6.05
C ARG A 325 -2.38 -13.07 -6.73
N THR A 326 -2.81 -14.06 -5.95
CA THR A 326 -3.65 -15.13 -6.46
C THR A 326 -5.00 -14.58 -6.91
N ARG A 327 -5.76 -15.37 -7.68
CA ARG A 327 -7.10 -14.97 -8.12
C ARG A 327 -7.99 -14.65 -6.93
N GLU A 328 -8.67 -13.52 -6.98
CA GLU A 328 -9.55 -13.03 -5.93
C GLU A 328 -11.03 -13.43 -6.13
N PHE A 329 -11.41 -13.80 -7.36
CA PHE A 329 -12.78 -14.27 -7.68
C PHE A 329 -12.76 -15.47 -8.66
N HIS A 330 -13.86 -16.20 -8.75
CA HIS A 330 -13.91 -17.49 -9.46
C HIS A 330 -13.74 -17.35 -10.97
N THR A 331 -14.32 -16.34 -11.57
CA THR A 331 -14.26 -16.07 -13.01
C THR A 331 -13.04 -15.30 -13.45
N GLN A 332 -12.16 -14.90 -12.53
CA GLN A 332 -10.89 -14.28 -12.87
C GLN A 332 -9.98 -15.25 -13.62
N GLU A 333 -9.53 -14.89 -14.81
CA GLU A 333 -8.79 -15.80 -15.69
C GLU A 333 -7.36 -16.07 -15.20
N SER A 334 -6.66 -15.06 -14.70
CA SER A 334 -5.26 -15.18 -14.27
C SER A 334 -5.01 -14.49 -12.94
N LYS A 335 -3.82 -14.69 -12.40
CA LYS A 335 -3.29 -13.97 -11.24
C LYS A 335 -3.03 -12.51 -11.60
N ASP A 336 -2.99 -11.64 -10.59
CA ASP A 336 -2.63 -10.24 -10.76
C ASP A 336 -1.19 -10.00 -10.37
N TYR A 337 -0.57 -9.09 -11.11
CA TYR A 337 0.77 -8.59 -10.87
C TYR A 337 0.71 -7.07 -10.82
N PHE A 338 1.35 -6.49 -9.83
CA PHE A 338 1.47 -5.04 -9.73
C PHE A 338 2.74 -4.67 -8.98
N GLY A 339 3.19 -3.44 -9.18
CA GLY A 339 4.34 -2.87 -8.50
C GLY A 339 3.91 -1.85 -7.46
N ALA A 340 4.71 -1.68 -6.41
CA ALA A 340 4.58 -0.62 -5.43
C ALA A 340 5.91 0.14 -5.31
N LEU A 341 5.87 1.45 -5.50
CA LEU A 341 6.98 2.36 -5.28
C LEU A 341 6.70 3.16 -4.01
N ARG A 342 7.67 3.24 -3.12
CA ARG A 342 7.61 4.09 -1.93
C ARG A 342 8.79 5.02 -1.86
N VAL A 343 8.51 6.29 -1.59
CA VAL A 343 9.51 7.30 -1.22
C VAL A 343 9.17 7.82 0.16
N SER A 344 10.13 7.84 1.06
CA SER A 344 9.97 8.36 2.43
C SER A 344 11.09 9.32 2.75
N VAL A 345 10.75 10.41 3.43
CA VAL A 345 11.70 11.45 3.85
C VAL A 345 11.48 11.77 5.31
N LYS A 346 12.59 11.95 6.06
CA LYS A 346 12.61 12.51 7.41
C LYS A 346 12.74 14.02 7.34
N PHE A 347 12.01 14.75 8.20
CA PHE A 347 12.03 16.22 8.23
C PHE A 347 11.71 16.77 9.62
#